data_804e81f6d178012419340f5f2b4b427e
#
_entry.id   804e81f6d178012419340f5f2b4b427e
#
_cell.length_a   1.000
_cell.length_b   1.000
_cell.length_c   1.000
_cell.angle_alpha   90.00
_cell.angle_beta   90.00
_cell.angle_gamma   90.00
#
_symmetry.space_group_name_H-M   'P 1'
#
loop_
_entity.id
_entity.type
_entity.pdbx_description
1 polymer ?
#
loop_
_entity_poly.entity_id
_entity_poly.type
_entity_poly.pdbx_seq_one_letter_code
_entity_poly.pdbx_strand_id
1 'polypeptide(L)'
;LQIEAKAWLDCNPEHLWIFDKLIISRLSGHICGPRGIPVPKPGEYFVKPIVNIEGMGEKARKVYVEKSTLELLHPGEFWCEVFEGEHLSIDYTKYEPTLKVIGTKHEERPYQRFTRWDKTEKWHPLPQFIGLIPLQYKTINCEFIGGKLIEIHLRGNPDFAHGNMSVIPVWKDEPDPKPDGYRFISDEGTYVERAGIYVK
;
A
#
# COMPACT_ATOMS: atom_id res chain seq x y z
N LEU A 1 14.18 10.72 -7.03
CA LEU A 1 12.73 10.81 -7.00
C LEU A 1 12.17 9.45 -6.60
N GLN A 2 11.26 9.41 -5.65
CA GLN A 2 10.64 8.16 -5.20
C GLN A 2 9.90 7.46 -6.35
N ILE A 3 9.86 6.13 -6.31
CA ILE A 3 9.31 5.32 -7.39
C ILE A 3 7.84 5.66 -7.66
N GLU A 4 7.05 5.90 -6.61
CA GLU A 4 5.64 6.26 -6.72
C GLU A 4 5.44 7.65 -7.32
N ALA A 5 6.26 8.62 -6.89
CA ALA A 5 6.25 9.97 -7.47
C ALA A 5 6.62 9.95 -8.97
N LYS A 6 7.53 9.08 -9.37
CA LYS A 6 7.84 8.87 -10.79
C LYS A 6 6.66 8.27 -11.54
N ALA A 7 6.01 7.23 -10.99
CA ALA A 7 4.83 6.63 -11.60
C ALA A 7 3.68 7.65 -11.77
N TRP A 8 3.51 8.56 -10.80
CA TRP A 8 2.57 9.68 -10.91
C TRP A 8 2.90 10.62 -12.08
N LEU A 9 4.16 11.03 -12.21
CA LEU A 9 4.59 11.95 -13.26
C LEU A 9 4.49 11.34 -14.66
N ASP A 10 4.74 10.05 -14.77
CA ASP A 10 4.69 9.30 -16.03
C ASP A 10 3.24 8.87 -16.39
N CYS A 11 2.28 9.07 -15.48
CA CYS A 11 0.88 8.67 -15.66
C CYS A 11 0.15 9.63 -16.61
N ASN A 12 -0.70 9.06 -17.48
CA ASN A 12 -1.66 9.88 -18.22
C ASN A 12 -2.60 10.60 -17.23
N PRO A 13 -2.82 11.93 -17.37
CA PRO A 13 -3.72 12.68 -16.49
C PRO A 13 -5.11 12.05 -16.31
N GLU A 14 -5.67 11.42 -17.31
CA GLU A 14 -6.96 10.72 -17.25
C GLU A 14 -6.96 9.50 -16.30
N HIS A 15 -5.79 8.98 -15.93
CA HIS A 15 -5.64 7.82 -15.07
C HIS A 15 -5.14 8.16 -13.65
N LEU A 16 -4.95 9.45 -13.32
CA LEU A 16 -4.48 9.87 -11.99
C LEU A 16 -5.43 9.46 -10.85
N TRP A 17 -6.71 9.17 -11.15
CA TRP A 17 -7.66 8.62 -10.20
C TRP A 17 -7.20 7.29 -9.56
N ILE A 18 -6.30 6.55 -10.21
CA ILE A 18 -5.77 5.28 -9.70
C ILE A 18 -4.95 5.50 -8.42
N PHE A 19 -4.32 6.66 -8.26
CA PHE A 19 -3.59 7.03 -7.05
C PHE A 19 -4.50 7.55 -5.93
N ASP A 20 -5.78 7.78 -6.21
CA ASP A 20 -6.78 8.25 -5.24
C ASP A 20 -7.35 7.08 -4.45
N LYS A 21 -6.84 6.87 -3.23
CA LYS A 21 -7.25 5.77 -2.34
C LYS A 21 -8.71 5.86 -1.90
N LEU A 22 -9.29 7.07 -1.87
CA LEU A 22 -10.72 7.23 -1.57
C LEU A 22 -11.57 6.73 -2.74
N ILE A 23 -11.21 7.07 -3.99
CA ILE A 23 -11.89 6.56 -5.19
C ILE A 23 -11.77 5.04 -5.24
N ILE A 24 -10.56 4.49 -5.05
CA ILE A 24 -10.33 3.03 -5.04
C ILE A 24 -11.18 2.36 -3.96
N SER A 25 -11.22 2.91 -2.74
CA SER A 25 -12.03 2.37 -1.65
C SER A 25 -13.52 2.37 -2.00
N ARG A 26 -14.04 3.44 -2.59
CA ARG A 26 -15.45 3.53 -3.01
C ARG A 26 -15.79 2.55 -4.14
N LEU A 27 -14.94 2.45 -5.16
CA LEU A 27 -15.13 1.49 -6.26
C LEU A 27 -15.04 0.04 -5.78
N SER A 28 -14.30 -0.21 -4.70
CA SER A 28 -14.22 -1.52 -4.02
C SER A 28 -15.42 -1.80 -3.10
N GLY A 29 -16.36 -0.86 -2.94
CA GLY A 29 -17.53 -1.02 -2.09
C GLY A 29 -17.26 -0.87 -0.59
N HIS A 30 -16.14 -0.26 -0.21
CA HIS A 30 -15.79 -0.05 1.20
C HIS A 30 -16.59 1.09 1.83
N ILE A 31 -16.87 0.97 3.13
CA ILE A 31 -17.45 2.05 3.94
C ILE A 31 -16.36 3.10 4.19
N CYS A 32 -16.46 4.24 3.51
CA CYS A 32 -15.44 5.29 3.58
C CYS A 32 -16.02 6.65 3.22
N GLY A 33 -15.32 7.72 3.60
CA GLY A 33 -15.68 9.08 3.25
C GLY A 33 -14.53 10.06 3.46
N PRO A 34 -14.52 11.20 2.75
CA PRO A 34 -13.55 12.25 2.97
C PRO A 34 -13.80 12.98 4.30
N ARG A 35 -12.86 13.84 4.68
CA ARG A 35 -13.02 14.78 5.79
C ARG A 35 -14.34 15.55 5.65
N GLY A 36 -15.10 15.66 6.75
CA GLY A 36 -16.40 16.35 6.80
C GLY A 36 -17.61 15.43 6.56
N ILE A 37 -17.43 14.27 5.95
CA ILE A 37 -18.50 13.28 5.87
C ILE A 37 -18.55 12.48 7.17
N PRO A 38 -19.70 12.41 7.87
CA PRO A 38 -19.83 11.67 9.12
C PRO A 38 -19.68 10.16 8.90
N VAL A 39 -19.20 9.48 9.94
CA VAL A 39 -19.18 8.01 9.97
C VAL A 39 -20.60 7.47 10.17
N PRO A 40 -20.91 6.26 9.66
CA PRO A 40 -22.25 5.68 9.78
C PRO A 40 -22.64 5.30 11.22
N LYS A 41 -21.65 5.00 12.06
CA LYS A 41 -21.83 4.68 13.49
C LYS A 41 -20.53 5.03 14.26
N PRO A 42 -20.60 5.31 15.57
CA PRO A 42 -19.41 5.47 16.39
C PRO A 42 -18.53 4.21 16.33
N GLY A 43 -17.20 4.40 16.29
CA GLY A 43 -16.25 3.30 16.23
C GLY A 43 -14.86 3.69 15.79
N GLU A 44 -13.98 2.69 15.69
CA GLU A 44 -12.66 2.86 15.12
C GLU A 44 -12.72 2.87 13.60
N TYR A 45 -12.02 3.85 13.02
CA TYR A 45 -11.84 3.99 11.57
C TYR A 45 -10.37 4.17 11.26
N PHE A 46 -9.99 3.75 10.07
CA PHE A 46 -8.66 3.95 9.56
C PHE A 46 -8.60 5.26 8.77
N VAL A 47 -7.70 6.16 9.16
CA VAL A 47 -7.52 7.46 8.51
C VAL A 47 -6.19 7.44 7.78
N LYS A 48 -6.20 7.87 6.52
CA LYS A 48 -5.01 7.95 5.67
C LYS A 48 -5.14 9.05 4.62
N PRO A 49 -4.02 9.51 4.03
CA PRO A 49 -4.05 10.44 2.90
C PRO A 49 -4.81 9.85 1.71
N ILE A 50 -5.56 10.70 1.00
CA ILE A 50 -6.23 10.33 -0.25
C ILE A 50 -5.20 9.93 -1.30
N VAL A 51 -4.14 10.75 -1.44
CA VAL A 51 -2.99 10.47 -2.31
C VAL A 51 -1.73 10.44 -1.44
N ASN A 52 -0.93 9.40 -1.59
CA ASN A 52 0.36 9.28 -0.94
C ASN A 52 1.40 8.77 -1.95
N ILE A 53 2.16 9.69 -2.52
CA ILE A 53 3.25 9.39 -3.46
C ILE A 53 4.60 9.20 -2.76
N GLU A 54 4.65 9.36 -1.45
CA GLU A 54 5.83 9.06 -0.62
C GLU A 54 5.91 7.57 -0.25
N GLY A 55 4.78 6.86 -0.33
CA GLY A 55 4.68 5.45 0.00
C GLY A 55 4.65 5.17 1.50
N MET A 56 4.90 3.91 1.89
CA MET A 56 5.19 3.47 3.26
C MET A 56 4.08 3.74 4.29
N GLY A 57 2.80 3.86 3.88
CA GLY A 57 1.69 4.07 4.81
C GLY A 57 1.77 5.37 5.62
N GLU A 58 2.54 6.35 5.15
CA GLU A 58 2.74 7.64 5.80
C GLU A 58 1.42 8.27 6.27
N LYS A 59 1.39 8.75 7.53
CA LYS A 59 0.22 9.36 8.20
C LYS A 59 -1.00 8.44 8.39
N ALA A 60 -0.86 7.14 8.04
CA ALA A 60 -1.93 6.18 8.28
C ALA A 60 -2.08 5.89 9.79
N ARG A 61 -3.31 5.96 10.30
CA ARG A 61 -3.60 5.77 11.73
C ARG A 61 -5.02 5.28 11.98
N LYS A 62 -5.25 4.62 13.11
CA LYS A 62 -6.59 4.37 13.65
C LYS A 62 -7.06 5.56 14.47
N VAL A 63 -8.34 5.91 14.32
CA VAL A 63 -8.98 7.00 15.06
C VAL A 63 -10.37 6.53 15.50
N TYR A 64 -10.71 6.75 16.76
CA TYR A 64 -12.08 6.57 17.22
C TYR A 64 -12.90 7.79 16.82
N VAL A 65 -13.99 7.58 16.09
CA VAL A 65 -14.87 8.64 15.60
C VAL A 65 -16.27 8.42 16.17
N GLU A 66 -16.81 9.42 16.87
CA GLU A 66 -18.19 9.38 17.34
C GLU A 66 -19.17 9.68 16.21
N LYS A 67 -18.96 10.78 15.50
CA LYS A 67 -19.83 11.23 14.38
C LYS A 67 -19.08 12.11 13.39
N SER A 68 -18.53 13.23 13.84
CA SER A 68 -17.88 14.22 13.00
C SER A 68 -16.42 13.86 12.73
N THR A 69 -15.98 14.07 11.51
CA THR A 69 -14.59 13.86 11.06
C THR A 69 -13.83 15.17 10.85
N LEU A 70 -14.49 16.32 11.02
CA LEU A 70 -13.92 17.64 10.70
C LEU A 70 -12.68 18.01 11.51
N GLU A 71 -12.66 17.66 12.80
CA GLU A 71 -11.57 18.00 13.71
C GLU A 71 -10.52 16.89 13.80
N LEU A 72 -10.89 15.66 13.42
CA LEU A 72 -10.03 14.48 13.53
C LEU A 72 -9.19 14.22 12.28
N LEU A 73 -9.67 14.66 11.12
CA LEU A 73 -9.00 14.48 9.84
C LEU A 73 -8.41 15.80 9.35
N HIS A 74 -7.23 15.74 8.73
CA HIS A 74 -6.64 16.87 8.02
C HIS A 74 -7.19 17.01 6.59
N PRO A 75 -7.08 18.19 5.96
CA PRO A 75 -7.35 18.33 4.52
C PRO A 75 -6.56 17.31 3.71
N GLY A 76 -7.20 16.65 2.73
CA GLY A 76 -6.56 15.62 1.92
C GLY A 76 -6.53 14.22 2.56
N GLU A 77 -7.12 14.05 3.75
CA GLU A 77 -7.33 12.74 4.38
C GLU A 77 -8.76 12.23 4.17
N PHE A 78 -8.91 10.92 4.27
CA PHE A 78 -10.20 10.25 4.30
C PHE A 78 -10.20 9.15 5.38
N TRP A 79 -11.38 8.77 5.81
CA TRP A 79 -11.59 7.63 6.70
C TRP A 79 -12.16 6.44 5.94
N CYS A 80 -11.82 5.25 6.38
CA CYS A 80 -12.46 4.01 5.94
C CYS A 80 -12.60 3.04 7.10
N GLU A 81 -13.42 2.02 6.92
CA GLU A 81 -13.53 0.91 7.87
C GLU A 81 -12.16 0.25 8.09
N VAL A 82 -11.96 -0.32 9.28
CA VAL A 82 -10.73 -1.04 9.62
C VAL A 82 -10.79 -2.43 9.00
N PHE A 83 -9.77 -2.79 8.22
CA PHE A 83 -9.62 -4.14 7.69
C PHE A 83 -8.67 -4.95 8.55
N GLU A 84 -9.02 -6.22 8.75
CA GLU A 84 -8.21 -7.19 9.46
C GLU A 84 -7.82 -8.34 8.54
N GLY A 85 -6.73 -9.03 8.89
CA GLY A 85 -6.24 -10.17 8.16
C GLY A 85 -4.87 -9.95 7.52
N GLU A 86 -4.52 -10.88 6.65
CA GLU A 86 -3.21 -10.90 5.97
C GLU A 86 -3.09 -9.71 5.01
N HIS A 87 -1.89 -9.14 4.95
CA HIS A 87 -1.55 -8.12 3.98
C HIS A 87 -0.85 -8.76 2.79
N LEU A 88 -1.48 -8.70 1.63
CA LEU A 88 -0.92 -9.21 0.39
C LEU A 88 -0.59 -8.05 -0.54
N SER A 89 0.57 -8.13 -1.20
CA SER A 89 0.94 -7.28 -2.33
C SER A 89 1.09 -8.18 -3.56
N ILE A 90 0.31 -7.91 -4.61
CA ILE A 90 0.19 -8.79 -5.77
C ILE A 90 0.41 -7.99 -7.05
N ASP A 91 1.39 -8.42 -7.86
CA ASP A 91 1.56 -7.88 -9.21
C ASP A 91 0.67 -8.64 -10.19
N TYR A 92 -0.01 -7.88 -11.03
CA TYR A 92 -0.80 -8.42 -12.14
C TYR A 92 -0.23 -7.90 -13.47
N THR A 93 0.05 -8.82 -14.36
CA THR A 93 0.44 -8.52 -15.74
C THR A 93 -0.67 -8.97 -16.66
N LYS A 94 -1.26 -8.06 -17.42
CA LYS A 94 -2.46 -8.34 -18.23
C LYS A 94 -3.60 -8.98 -17.41
N TYR A 95 -3.77 -8.49 -16.17
CA TYR A 95 -4.75 -8.95 -15.18
C TYR A 95 -4.52 -10.35 -14.60
N GLU A 96 -3.44 -11.04 -14.97
CA GLU A 96 -3.04 -12.32 -14.36
C GLU A 96 -2.02 -12.08 -13.25
N PRO A 97 -2.14 -12.76 -12.07
CA PRO A 97 -1.20 -12.60 -10.97
C PRO A 97 0.17 -13.20 -11.34
N THR A 98 1.21 -12.37 -11.33
CA THR A 98 2.58 -12.77 -11.71
C THR A 98 3.56 -12.78 -10.55
N LEU A 99 3.30 -11.98 -9.51
CA LEU A 99 4.02 -12.00 -8.25
C LEU A 99 3.01 -11.90 -7.10
N LYS A 100 3.18 -12.73 -6.07
CA LYS A 100 2.32 -12.76 -4.90
C LYS A 100 3.20 -12.77 -3.66
N VAL A 101 3.03 -11.77 -2.80
CA VAL A 101 3.81 -11.67 -1.56
C VAL A 101 2.91 -11.34 -0.38
N ILE A 102 3.29 -11.87 0.79
CA ILE A 102 2.62 -11.64 2.07
C ILE A 102 3.55 -10.88 3.00
N GLY A 103 3.03 -9.83 3.63
CA GLY A 103 3.77 -8.98 4.56
C GLY A 103 3.52 -9.36 6.01
N THR A 104 4.60 -9.48 6.79
CA THR A 104 4.56 -9.53 8.25
C THR A 104 4.70 -8.12 8.78
N LYS A 105 3.66 -7.63 9.45
CA LYS A 105 3.62 -6.25 9.98
C LYS A 105 4.57 -6.08 11.14
N HIS A 106 5.11 -4.86 11.28
CA HIS A 106 5.88 -4.47 12.46
C HIS A 106 4.95 -4.32 13.67
N GLU A 107 5.37 -4.80 14.85
CA GLU A 107 4.52 -4.81 16.05
C GLU A 107 4.16 -3.40 16.54
N GLU A 108 5.15 -2.49 16.61
CA GLU A 108 4.95 -1.13 17.11
C GLU A 108 4.40 -0.15 16.06
N ARG A 109 4.64 -0.42 14.76
CA ARG A 109 4.25 0.44 13.63
C ARG A 109 3.51 -0.35 12.53
N PRO A 110 2.41 -1.06 12.89
CA PRO A 110 1.78 -2.04 12.00
C PRO A 110 1.10 -1.45 10.76
N TYR A 111 0.94 -0.13 10.70
CA TYR A 111 0.31 0.56 9.56
C TYR A 111 1.31 1.19 8.59
N GLN A 112 2.57 1.24 8.97
CA GLN A 112 3.62 1.96 8.25
C GLN A 112 4.78 1.04 7.86
N ARG A 113 5.05 0.00 8.65
CA ARG A 113 6.23 -0.84 8.50
C ARG A 113 5.90 -2.33 8.47
N PHE A 114 6.74 -3.02 7.72
CA PHE A 114 6.79 -4.48 7.69
C PHE A 114 8.15 -4.93 8.17
N THR A 115 8.19 -6.07 8.87
CA THR A 115 9.43 -6.72 9.26
C THR A 115 9.93 -7.66 8.18
N ARG A 116 9.02 -8.16 7.34
CA ARG A 116 9.35 -9.11 6.29
C ARG A 116 8.25 -9.21 5.23
N TRP A 117 8.67 -9.51 4.01
CA TRP A 117 7.81 -9.92 2.91
C TRP A 117 8.29 -11.26 2.37
N ASP A 118 7.38 -12.19 2.14
CA ASP A 118 7.67 -13.51 1.59
C ASP A 118 6.79 -13.81 0.38
N LYS A 119 7.33 -14.53 -0.62
CA LYS A 119 6.49 -15.08 -1.69
C LYS A 119 5.46 -16.04 -1.12
N THR A 120 4.28 -16.08 -1.73
CA THR A 120 3.15 -16.92 -1.33
C THR A 120 2.39 -17.40 -2.55
N GLU A 121 1.57 -18.45 -2.39
CA GLU A 121 0.59 -18.83 -3.40
C GLU A 121 -0.78 -18.18 -3.21
N LYS A 122 -0.99 -17.44 -2.12
CA LYS A 122 -2.23 -16.73 -1.85
C LYS A 122 -2.39 -15.56 -2.81
N TRP A 123 -3.62 -15.37 -3.29
CA TRP A 123 -3.97 -14.24 -4.15
C TRP A 123 -5.45 -13.91 -4.03
N HIS A 124 -5.86 -12.76 -4.57
CA HIS A 124 -7.25 -12.33 -4.65
C HIS A 124 -7.60 -11.95 -6.09
N PRO A 125 -8.82 -12.24 -6.56
CA PRO A 125 -9.28 -11.78 -7.86
C PRO A 125 -9.34 -10.25 -7.89
N LEU A 126 -9.03 -9.68 -9.03
CA LEU A 126 -9.16 -8.25 -9.26
C LEU A 126 -10.64 -7.83 -9.28
N PRO A 127 -11.00 -6.73 -8.61
CA PRO A 127 -12.32 -6.12 -8.78
C PRO A 127 -12.60 -5.75 -10.24
N GLN A 128 -13.87 -5.81 -10.65
CA GLN A 128 -14.25 -5.56 -12.06
C GLN A 128 -13.79 -4.18 -12.58
N PHE A 129 -13.79 -3.15 -11.73
CA PHE A 129 -13.39 -1.81 -12.15
C PHE A 129 -11.91 -1.70 -12.57
N ILE A 130 -11.07 -2.68 -12.22
CA ILE A 130 -9.68 -2.76 -12.68
C ILE A 130 -9.61 -2.83 -14.22
N GLY A 131 -10.63 -3.38 -14.87
CA GLY A 131 -10.74 -3.36 -16.34
C GLY A 131 -10.79 -1.95 -16.96
N LEU A 132 -11.00 -0.91 -16.15
CA LEU A 132 -10.89 0.50 -16.57
C LEU A 132 -9.44 0.98 -16.66
N ILE A 133 -8.48 0.24 -16.08
CA ILE A 133 -7.05 0.57 -16.15
C ILE A 133 -6.51 0.07 -17.48
N PRO A 134 -5.96 0.95 -18.33
CA PRO A 134 -5.48 0.55 -19.63
C PRO A 134 -4.32 -0.43 -19.59
N LEU A 135 -4.28 -1.38 -20.53
CA LEU A 135 -3.21 -2.38 -20.68
C LEU A 135 -1.83 -1.80 -21.00
N GLN A 136 -1.74 -0.50 -21.32
CA GLN A 136 -0.45 0.19 -21.45
C GLN A 136 0.40 0.13 -20.18
N TYR A 137 -0.25 0.06 -19.00
CA TYR A 137 0.41 -0.22 -17.73
C TYR A 137 0.65 -1.73 -17.64
N LYS A 138 1.81 -2.18 -18.17
CA LYS A 138 2.16 -3.58 -18.33
C LYS A 138 1.96 -4.43 -17.08
N THR A 139 2.29 -3.83 -15.93
CA THR A 139 2.13 -4.44 -14.61
C THR A 139 1.52 -3.41 -13.67
N ILE A 140 0.53 -3.84 -12.92
CA ILE A 140 -0.03 -3.10 -11.78
C ILE A 140 0.21 -3.91 -10.52
N ASN A 141 0.52 -3.23 -9.42
CA ASN A 141 0.57 -3.85 -8.11
C ASN A 141 -0.69 -3.47 -7.33
N CYS A 142 -1.33 -4.44 -6.72
CA CYS A 142 -2.52 -4.25 -5.89
C CYS A 142 -2.24 -4.75 -4.47
N GLU A 143 -2.56 -3.93 -3.48
CA GLU A 143 -2.43 -4.30 -2.07
C GLU A 143 -3.79 -4.63 -1.45
N PHE A 144 -3.83 -5.72 -0.67
CA PHE A 144 -5.02 -6.23 -0.02
C PHE A 144 -4.79 -6.45 1.47
N ILE A 145 -5.80 -6.20 2.28
CA ILE A 145 -5.85 -6.62 3.69
C ILE A 145 -7.12 -7.46 3.87
N GLY A 146 -6.97 -8.72 4.29
CA GLY A 146 -8.10 -9.63 4.46
C GLY A 146 -8.99 -9.76 3.22
N GLY A 147 -8.39 -9.70 2.02
CA GLY A 147 -9.10 -9.76 0.74
C GLY A 147 -9.74 -8.46 0.28
N LYS A 148 -9.58 -7.37 1.02
CA LYS A 148 -10.08 -6.04 0.67
C LYS A 148 -8.99 -5.24 -0.03
N LEU A 149 -9.23 -4.80 -1.26
CA LEU A 149 -8.28 -3.96 -2.01
C LEU A 149 -8.14 -2.59 -1.34
N ILE A 150 -6.92 -2.18 -1.03
CA ILE A 150 -6.64 -0.93 -0.30
C ILE A 150 -5.86 0.10 -1.10
N GLU A 151 -5.11 -0.35 -2.12
CA GLU A 151 -4.23 0.51 -2.93
C GLU A 151 -3.90 -0.16 -4.27
N ILE A 152 -3.65 0.65 -5.29
CA ILE A 152 -3.18 0.24 -6.61
C ILE A 152 -1.98 1.09 -6.99
N HIS A 153 -0.94 0.46 -7.52
CA HIS A 153 0.25 1.12 -8.07
C HIS A 153 0.38 0.78 -9.55
N LEU A 154 0.69 1.78 -10.37
CA LEU A 154 0.92 1.60 -11.82
C LEU A 154 2.34 1.10 -12.13
N ARG A 155 2.82 0.18 -11.32
CA ARG A 155 4.12 -0.48 -11.40
C ARG A 155 4.07 -1.84 -10.72
N GLY A 156 5.08 -2.67 -10.92
CA GLY A 156 5.28 -3.86 -10.09
C GLY A 156 5.92 -3.55 -8.74
N ASN A 157 5.96 -4.54 -7.87
CA ASN A 157 6.63 -4.45 -6.57
C ASN A 157 8.16 -4.39 -6.76
N PRO A 158 8.83 -3.26 -6.43
CA PRO A 158 10.25 -3.08 -6.71
C PRO A 158 11.16 -3.96 -5.85
N ASP A 159 10.71 -4.35 -4.67
CA ASP A 159 11.51 -5.13 -3.72
C ASP A 159 11.75 -6.57 -4.21
N PHE A 160 10.92 -7.04 -5.14
CA PHE A 160 11.03 -8.37 -5.75
C PHE A 160 11.53 -8.36 -7.21
N ALA A 161 12.02 -7.23 -7.69
CA ALA A 161 12.53 -7.07 -9.06
C ALA A 161 13.69 -8.03 -9.41
N HIS A 162 14.41 -8.55 -8.43
CA HIS A 162 15.56 -9.44 -8.58
C HIS A 162 15.22 -10.92 -8.40
N GLY A 163 13.94 -11.30 -8.43
CA GLY A 163 13.51 -12.69 -8.30
C GLY A 163 13.58 -13.26 -6.88
N ASN A 164 13.76 -12.41 -5.87
CA ASN A 164 13.89 -12.79 -4.47
C ASN A 164 12.69 -13.61 -3.97
N MET A 165 12.93 -14.52 -3.03
CA MET A 165 11.88 -15.30 -2.35
C MET A 165 11.39 -14.62 -1.09
N SER A 166 12.28 -13.84 -0.44
CA SER A 166 12.01 -13.13 0.80
C SER A 166 12.76 -11.80 0.82
N VAL A 167 12.16 -10.79 1.44
CA VAL A 167 12.70 -9.44 1.62
C VAL A 167 12.50 -9.00 3.06
N ILE A 168 13.56 -8.48 3.68
CA ILE A 168 13.54 -7.89 5.02
C ILE A 168 13.91 -6.42 4.89
N PRO A 169 12.98 -5.47 5.11
CA PRO A 169 13.30 -4.04 5.11
C PRO A 169 14.24 -3.67 6.25
N VAL A 170 15.14 -2.72 5.99
CA VAL A 170 16.06 -2.14 6.98
C VAL A 170 15.68 -0.68 7.19
N TRP A 171 15.21 -0.34 8.39
CA TRP A 171 14.79 1.00 8.77
C TRP A 171 15.95 1.79 9.36
N LYS A 172 16.10 3.08 8.98
CA LYS A 172 17.23 3.91 9.40
C LYS A 172 17.29 4.19 10.90
N ASP A 173 16.13 4.15 11.57
CA ASP A 173 15.95 4.41 13.00
C ASP A 173 15.83 3.11 13.84
N GLU A 174 16.08 1.96 13.24
CA GLU A 174 16.03 0.64 13.90
C GLU A 174 17.38 -0.07 13.78
N PRO A 175 17.67 -1.03 14.68
CA PRO A 175 18.85 -1.87 14.56
C PRO A 175 18.86 -2.66 13.24
N ASP A 176 20.02 -2.71 12.58
CA ASP A 176 20.19 -3.50 11.37
C ASP A 176 20.03 -5.01 11.68
N PRO A 177 19.05 -5.72 11.10
CA PRO A 177 18.75 -7.10 11.44
C PRO A 177 19.82 -8.10 11.01
N LYS A 178 20.66 -7.80 10.01
CA LYS A 178 21.76 -8.64 9.48
C LYS A 178 21.43 -10.15 9.43
N PRO A 179 20.39 -10.57 8.71
CA PRO A 179 19.97 -11.97 8.69
C PRO A 179 20.98 -12.85 7.94
N ASP A 180 21.29 -14.03 8.50
CA ASP A 180 22.21 -14.98 7.87
C ASP A 180 21.68 -15.47 6.51
N GLY A 181 22.55 -15.53 5.52
CA GLY A 181 22.23 -16.02 4.18
C GLY A 181 21.44 -15.05 3.30
N TYR A 182 21.29 -13.80 3.73
CA TYR A 182 20.70 -12.73 2.93
C TYR A 182 21.77 -11.78 2.38
N ARG A 183 21.46 -11.15 1.24
CA ARG A 183 22.28 -10.09 0.63
C ARG A 183 21.64 -8.73 0.83
N PHE A 184 22.38 -7.73 1.30
CA PHE A 184 21.91 -6.37 1.44
C PHE A 184 21.92 -5.63 0.09
N ILE A 185 20.84 -4.87 -0.15
CA ILE A 185 20.68 -3.95 -1.28
C ILE A 185 20.31 -2.59 -0.69
N SER A 186 21.12 -1.56 -0.95
CA SER A 186 20.86 -0.19 -0.48
C SER A 186 19.72 0.47 -1.24
N ASP A 187 18.90 1.23 -0.52
CA ASP A 187 17.83 2.09 -1.06
C ASP A 187 18.24 3.56 -1.14
N GLU A 188 19.53 3.88 -1.20
CA GLU A 188 20.00 5.27 -1.23
C GLU A 188 19.25 6.11 -2.27
N GLY A 189 18.59 7.18 -1.76
CA GLY A 189 17.83 8.12 -2.59
C GLY A 189 16.44 7.63 -3.04
N THR A 190 16.04 6.41 -2.67
CA THR A 190 14.73 5.86 -3.07
C THR A 190 13.66 6.08 -2.00
N TYR A 191 13.98 5.80 -0.73
CA TYR A 191 13.06 5.98 0.40
C TYR A 191 13.71 6.81 1.50
N VAL A 192 12.91 7.68 2.14
CA VAL A 192 13.42 8.58 3.18
C VAL A 192 13.80 7.80 4.44
N GLU A 193 12.94 6.90 4.90
CA GLU A 193 13.10 6.19 6.16
C GLU A 193 13.75 4.80 6.04
N ARG A 194 13.81 4.23 4.84
CA ARG A 194 14.39 2.92 4.60
C ARG A 194 15.84 3.02 4.13
N ALA A 195 16.75 2.30 4.79
CA ALA A 195 18.17 2.26 4.41
C ALA A 195 18.42 1.28 3.26
N GLY A 196 17.61 0.23 3.18
CA GLY A 196 17.74 -0.82 2.18
C GLY A 196 16.88 -2.03 2.49
N ILE A 197 17.19 -3.12 1.82
CA ILE A 197 16.54 -4.42 2.01
C ILE A 197 17.57 -5.54 2.06
N TYR A 198 17.30 -6.54 2.87
CA TYR A 198 17.95 -7.84 2.76
C TYR A 198 17.08 -8.76 1.89
N VAL A 199 17.71 -9.45 0.93
CA VAL A 199 17.01 -10.31 -0.05
C VAL A 199 17.59 -11.72 -0.04
N LYS A 200 16.70 -12.73 -0.24
CA LYS A 200 17.05 -14.15 -0.33
C LYS A 200 16.33 -14.80 -1.51
#